data_120558cc4eabef9f80b7b5997f7ce91a
#
_entry.id   120558cc4eabef9f80b7b5997f7ce91a
#
_cell.length_a   1.000
_cell.length_b   1.000
_cell.length_c   1.000
_cell.angle_alpha   90.00
_cell.angle_beta   90.00
_cell.angle_gamma   90.00
#
_symmetry.space_group_name_H-M   'P 1'
#
loop_
_entity.id
_entity.type
_entity.pdbx_description
1 polymer ?
#
loop_
_entity_poly.entity_id
_entity_poly.type
_entity_poly.pdbx_seq_one_letter_code
_entity_poly.pdbx_strand_id
1 'polypeptide(L)'
;MTPNKQHITIQTSSKQLENFINEVMLTPRLKAIEWSRITKQTPGLKIGYPAQHIASLLTGVEGRRSAARGDDLADGSEVKGCNRIDQLDTCKSCNNKVLRYETKCNFCNSTDISRKDDSKWLLTIKSESELNLYTNKIDRLIFILLDYPNFTNDDFETLSIKAYEIWPKYNETFKQILNDYYYNIYLEHIKLDARKTPAPKNFWPYSFQFYKCKPLKTYECLITDINTKPNIITTTYISPDMDRSSLTPEDVPTIILNNEELDTVLTHHANDLATKHNSLISYWNSLTPKQKSTKVVKEKLYAEIPFLPHDYLDCIELRDTSKAAPHATEYSRR
;
A
#
# COMPACT_ATOMS: atom_id res chain seq x y z
N MET A 1 2.70 -12.05 17.84
CA MET A 1 1.75 -10.98 17.44
C MET A 1 0.31 -11.51 17.55
N THR A 2 -0.12 -11.82 18.78
CA THR A 2 -1.42 -12.44 19.03
C THR A 2 -2.47 -11.38 19.37
N PRO A 3 -3.59 -11.31 18.64
CA PRO A 3 -4.69 -10.40 18.98
C PRO A 3 -5.23 -10.66 20.39
N ASN A 4 -5.58 -9.58 21.10
CA ASN A 4 -6.20 -9.73 22.41
C ASN A 4 -7.65 -10.21 22.26
N LYS A 5 -7.91 -11.48 22.56
CA LYS A 5 -9.21 -12.11 22.41
C LYS A 5 -10.33 -11.45 23.22
N GLN A 6 -10.01 -10.73 24.29
CA GLN A 6 -11.00 -10.01 25.10
C GLN A 6 -11.66 -8.86 24.36
N HIS A 7 -10.97 -8.30 23.34
CA HIS A 7 -11.50 -7.23 22.49
C HIS A 7 -12.22 -7.76 21.25
N ILE A 8 -12.17 -9.07 20.97
CA ILE A 8 -12.89 -9.66 19.83
C ILE A 8 -14.33 -9.93 20.29
N THR A 9 -15.20 -8.95 20.07
CA THR A 9 -16.60 -8.94 20.55
C THR A 9 -17.61 -9.08 19.42
N ILE A 10 -17.19 -8.81 18.17
CA ILE A 10 -18.04 -8.89 16.98
C ILE A 10 -17.82 -10.25 16.29
N GLN A 11 -18.90 -11.00 16.12
CA GLN A 11 -18.86 -12.16 15.23
C GLN A 11 -18.78 -11.69 13.79
N THR A 12 -17.77 -12.16 13.07
CA THR A 12 -17.51 -11.72 11.69
C THR A 12 -17.28 -12.90 10.76
N SER A 13 -17.46 -12.64 9.46
CA SER A 13 -17.16 -13.59 8.39
C SER A 13 -16.77 -12.83 7.12
N SER A 14 -16.10 -13.51 6.19
CA SER A 14 -15.82 -12.96 4.86
C SER A 14 -17.10 -12.49 4.16
N LYS A 15 -18.19 -13.24 4.32
CA LYS A 15 -19.49 -12.90 3.70
C LYS A 15 -20.09 -11.60 4.26
N GLN A 16 -19.96 -11.38 5.55
CA GLN A 16 -20.41 -10.13 6.18
C GLN A 16 -19.62 -8.93 5.68
N LEU A 17 -18.32 -9.11 5.50
CA LEU A 17 -17.44 -8.08 4.93
C LEU A 17 -17.77 -7.79 3.46
N GLU A 18 -18.02 -8.83 2.65
CA GLU A 18 -18.47 -8.67 1.27
C GLU A 18 -19.80 -7.89 1.19
N ASN A 19 -20.76 -8.21 2.06
CA ASN A 19 -22.03 -7.48 2.13
C ASN A 19 -21.80 -6.00 2.48
N PHE A 20 -20.96 -5.71 3.48
CA PHE A 20 -20.61 -4.34 3.85
C PHE A 20 -19.98 -3.59 2.66
N ILE A 21 -18.99 -4.20 2.00
CA ILE A 21 -18.32 -3.59 0.82
C ILE A 21 -19.34 -3.28 -0.26
N ASN A 22 -20.23 -4.23 -0.56
CA ASN A 22 -21.25 -4.03 -1.59
C ASN A 22 -22.24 -2.93 -1.24
N GLU A 23 -22.80 -2.95 -0.01
CA GLU A 23 -23.88 -2.05 0.41
C GLU A 23 -23.39 -0.64 0.69
N VAL A 24 -22.22 -0.48 1.32
CA VAL A 24 -21.72 0.81 1.82
C VAL A 24 -20.72 1.47 0.86
N MET A 25 -20.07 0.69 0.00
CA MET A 25 -19.03 1.23 -0.88
C MET A 25 -19.42 1.15 -2.35
N LEU A 26 -19.73 -0.04 -2.88
CA LEU A 26 -19.92 -0.24 -4.32
C LEU A 26 -21.27 0.29 -4.82
N THR A 27 -22.35 -0.05 -4.14
CA THR A 27 -23.69 0.42 -4.51
C THR A 27 -23.80 1.96 -4.49
N PRO A 28 -23.36 2.68 -3.43
CA PRO A 28 -23.34 4.14 -3.45
C PRO A 28 -22.42 4.72 -4.52
N ARG A 29 -21.25 4.07 -4.78
CA ARG A 29 -20.34 4.51 -5.85
C ARG A 29 -20.99 4.42 -7.23
N LEU A 30 -21.71 3.35 -7.53
CA LEU A 30 -22.45 3.22 -8.80
C LEU A 30 -23.45 4.34 -8.97
N LYS A 31 -24.20 4.68 -7.92
CA LYS A 31 -25.12 5.83 -7.95
C LYS A 31 -24.38 7.16 -8.14
N ALA A 32 -23.24 7.33 -7.49
CA ALA A 32 -22.41 8.51 -7.71
C ALA A 32 -21.88 8.61 -9.16
N ILE A 33 -21.55 7.49 -9.82
CA ILE A 33 -21.15 7.46 -11.24
C ILE A 33 -22.32 7.91 -12.15
N GLU A 34 -23.55 7.48 -11.90
CA GLU A 34 -24.73 7.93 -12.65
C GLU A 34 -24.84 9.47 -12.61
N TRP A 35 -24.73 10.06 -11.42
CA TRP A 35 -24.73 11.52 -11.25
C TRP A 35 -23.48 12.21 -11.81
N SER A 36 -22.32 11.57 -11.74
CA SER A 36 -21.07 12.09 -12.31
C SER A 36 -21.17 12.29 -13.83
N ARG A 37 -21.89 11.42 -14.51
CA ARG A 37 -22.15 11.56 -15.97
C ARG A 37 -22.91 12.84 -16.30
N ILE A 38 -23.76 13.30 -15.39
CA ILE A 38 -24.56 14.53 -15.53
C ILE A 38 -23.76 15.75 -15.04
N THR A 39 -23.26 15.69 -13.80
CA THR A 39 -22.64 16.83 -13.12
C THR A 39 -21.16 17.04 -13.46
N LYS A 40 -20.53 16.04 -14.10
CA LYS A 40 -19.07 16.00 -14.37
C LYS A 40 -18.19 16.06 -13.13
N GLN A 41 -18.75 15.78 -11.94
CA GLN A 41 -17.99 15.62 -10.72
C GLN A 41 -17.47 14.19 -10.56
N THR A 42 -16.35 14.01 -9.84
CA THR A 42 -15.85 12.66 -9.52
C THR A 42 -16.84 11.90 -8.63
N PRO A 43 -16.99 10.58 -8.79
CA PRO A 43 -17.81 9.78 -7.89
C PRO A 43 -17.34 9.75 -6.44
N GLY A 44 -16.04 10.05 -6.21
CA GLY A 44 -15.49 10.46 -4.92
C GLY A 44 -15.77 9.55 -3.73
N LEU A 45 -15.37 8.28 -3.81
CA LEU A 45 -15.47 7.38 -2.66
C LEU A 45 -14.51 7.80 -1.54
N LYS A 46 -15.05 8.32 -0.44
CA LYS A 46 -14.27 8.64 0.76
C LYS A 46 -14.04 7.36 1.57
N ILE A 47 -12.79 6.95 1.74
CA ILE A 47 -12.42 5.67 2.36
C ILE A 47 -12.32 5.74 3.89
N GLY A 48 -12.21 6.89 4.53
CA GLY A 48 -11.91 7.02 5.96
C GLY A 48 -12.78 6.13 6.86
N TYR A 49 -14.07 6.45 6.98
CA TYR A 49 -14.99 5.63 7.78
C TYR A 49 -15.21 4.22 7.23
N PRO A 50 -15.41 4.00 5.93
CA PRO A 50 -15.44 2.64 5.40
C PRO A 50 -14.23 1.78 5.77
N ALA A 51 -13.02 2.36 5.78
CA ALA A 51 -11.82 1.63 6.21
C ALA A 51 -11.87 1.20 7.68
N GLN A 52 -12.38 2.07 8.58
CA GLN A 52 -12.57 1.72 9.99
C GLN A 52 -13.59 0.58 10.17
N HIS A 53 -14.69 0.60 9.43
CA HIS A 53 -15.66 -0.50 9.44
C HIS A 53 -15.06 -1.80 8.90
N ILE A 54 -14.32 -1.75 7.79
CA ILE A 54 -13.59 -2.92 7.26
C ILE A 54 -12.64 -3.47 8.32
N ALA A 55 -11.84 -2.61 8.95
CA ALA A 55 -10.90 -3.02 10.00
C ALA A 55 -11.62 -3.64 11.21
N SER A 56 -12.73 -3.05 11.65
CA SER A 56 -13.57 -3.59 12.72
C SER A 56 -14.11 -4.99 12.37
N LEU A 57 -14.64 -5.18 11.16
CA LEU A 57 -15.13 -6.47 10.68
C LEU A 57 -14.00 -7.50 10.50
N LEU A 58 -12.80 -7.08 10.07
CA LEU A 58 -11.65 -7.97 9.91
C LEU A 58 -11.05 -8.44 11.23
N THR A 59 -11.13 -7.60 12.25
CA THR A 59 -10.51 -7.87 13.56
C THR A 59 -11.49 -8.38 14.59
N GLY A 60 -12.79 -8.29 14.32
CA GLY A 60 -13.84 -8.57 15.29
C GLY A 60 -13.87 -7.58 16.46
N VAL A 61 -13.19 -6.45 16.35
CA VAL A 61 -13.03 -5.44 17.41
C VAL A 61 -13.96 -4.27 17.15
N GLU A 62 -14.69 -3.83 18.15
CA GLU A 62 -15.58 -2.67 18.05
C GLU A 62 -14.79 -1.39 17.77
N GLY A 63 -15.37 -0.52 16.93
CA GLY A 63 -14.86 0.83 16.72
C GLY A 63 -15.07 1.71 17.96
N ARG A 64 -14.10 2.58 18.25
CA ARG A 64 -14.30 3.65 19.22
C ARG A 64 -15.06 4.80 18.56
N ARG A 65 -16.01 5.39 19.28
CA ARG A 65 -16.79 6.55 18.82
C ARG A 65 -16.02 7.85 18.97
N SER A 66 -14.68 7.80 18.89
CA SER A 66 -13.80 8.94 18.98
C SER A 66 -13.04 9.13 17.66
N ALA A 67 -12.68 10.37 17.34
CA ALA A 67 -11.82 10.69 16.21
C ALA A 67 -10.36 10.90 16.65
N ALA A 68 -9.99 10.46 17.86
CA ALA A 68 -8.63 10.61 18.38
C ALA A 68 -7.68 9.58 17.72
N ARG A 69 -6.43 9.99 17.46
CA ARG A 69 -5.42 9.10 16.89
C ARG A 69 -5.03 8.00 17.87
N GLY A 70 -4.82 6.81 17.33
CA GLY A 70 -4.48 5.61 18.10
C GLY A 70 -5.67 4.97 18.79
N ASP A 71 -6.88 5.36 18.40
CA ASP A 71 -8.13 5.00 19.06
C ASP A 71 -9.26 4.67 18.08
N ASP A 72 -8.94 4.20 16.87
CA ASP A 72 -9.98 3.84 15.90
C ASP A 72 -10.76 2.59 16.34
N LEU A 73 -10.07 1.62 16.97
CA LEU A 73 -10.69 0.40 17.50
C LEU A 73 -10.47 0.29 19.02
N ALA A 74 -11.33 -0.48 19.68
CA ALA A 74 -11.36 -0.63 21.15
C ALA A 74 -10.10 -1.29 21.74
N ASP A 75 -9.32 -1.99 20.92
CA ASP A 75 -8.04 -2.61 21.29
C ASP A 75 -6.83 -1.66 21.14
N GLY A 76 -7.06 -0.40 20.79
CA GLY A 76 -5.98 0.58 20.53
C GLY A 76 -5.35 0.47 19.14
N SER A 77 -6.00 -0.24 18.22
CA SER A 77 -5.57 -0.26 16.81
C SER A 77 -5.91 1.06 16.11
N GLU A 78 -5.00 1.50 15.25
CA GLU A 78 -5.17 2.65 14.35
C GLU A 78 -5.41 2.18 12.92
N VAL A 79 -6.33 2.81 12.21
CA VAL A 79 -6.71 2.45 10.83
C VAL A 79 -6.29 3.54 9.84
N LYS A 80 -5.69 3.15 8.74
CA LYS A 80 -5.31 4.04 7.64
C LYS A 80 -5.90 3.55 6.33
N GLY A 81 -6.72 4.38 5.69
CA GLY A 81 -7.28 4.10 4.36
C GLY A 81 -6.48 4.77 3.24
N CYS A 82 -6.27 4.04 2.15
CA CYS A 82 -5.71 4.56 0.91
C CYS A 82 -6.63 4.22 -0.26
N ASN A 83 -7.13 5.25 -0.94
CA ASN A 83 -7.99 5.10 -2.11
C ASN A 83 -7.24 5.50 -3.38
N ARG A 84 -7.04 4.54 -4.29
CA ARG A 84 -6.41 4.77 -5.61
C ARG A 84 -7.40 4.70 -6.76
N ILE A 85 -8.69 4.43 -6.49
CA ILE A 85 -9.63 4.10 -7.56
C ILE A 85 -10.30 5.31 -8.23
N ASP A 86 -10.72 6.32 -7.50
CA ASP A 86 -11.46 7.45 -8.06
C ASP A 86 -10.61 8.73 -8.16
N GLN A 87 -9.35 8.60 -8.57
CA GLN A 87 -8.48 9.74 -8.83
C GLN A 87 -8.83 10.42 -10.14
N LEU A 88 -8.67 11.75 -10.19
CA LEU A 88 -8.79 12.51 -11.43
C LEU A 88 -7.54 12.35 -12.28
N ASP A 89 -7.73 11.82 -13.48
CA ASP A 89 -6.71 11.68 -14.50
C ASP A 89 -6.54 12.95 -15.33
N THR A 90 -5.60 12.98 -16.27
CA THR A 90 -5.32 14.15 -17.11
C THR A 90 -5.16 13.73 -18.56
N CYS A 91 -5.91 14.33 -19.46
CA CYS A 91 -5.72 14.17 -20.89
C CYS A 91 -4.37 14.78 -21.31
N LYS A 92 -3.52 14.00 -21.98
CA LYS A 92 -2.22 14.48 -22.44
C LYS A 92 -2.34 15.43 -23.64
N SER A 93 -3.42 15.34 -24.42
CA SER A 93 -3.62 16.17 -25.60
C SER A 93 -4.12 17.58 -25.29
N CYS A 94 -4.97 17.75 -24.26
CA CYS A 94 -5.58 19.06 -23.94
C CYS A 94 -5.48 19.47 -22.47
N ASN A 95 -4.81 18.68 -21.62
CA ASN A 95 -4.62 18.90 -20.19
C ASN A 95 -5.91 18.97 -19.35
N ASN A 96 -7.08 18.68 -19.93
CA ASN A 96 -8.33 18.62 -19.16
C ASN A 96 -8.39 17.40 -18.27
N LYS A 97 -9.18 17.49 -17.18
CA LYS A 97 -9.39 16.39 -16.25
C LYS A 97 -10.33 15.36 -16.85
N VAL A 98 -10.02 14.09 -16.60
CA VAL A 98 -10.77 12.92 -17.06
C VAL A 98 -11.13 12.08 -15.84
N LEU A 99 -12.36 11.64 -15.74
CA LEU A 99 -12.81 10.76 -14.67
C LEU A 99 -12.27 9.34 -14.91
N ARG A 100 -11.93 8.61 -13.86
CA ARG A 100 -11.27 7.31 -13.97
C ARG A 100 -12.02 6.30 -14.85
N TYR A 101 -13.35 6.25 -14.78
CA TYR A 101 -14.18 5.36 -15.59
C TYR A 101 -14.35 5.80 -17.04
N GLU A 102 -13.83 6.99 -17.42
CA GLU A 102 -13.91 7.48 -18.81
C GLU A 102 -12.71 6.95 -19.61
N THR A 103 -12.99 6.39 -20.78
CA THR A 103 -11.99 5.83 -21.69
C THR A 103 -11.43 6.87 -22.67
N LYS A 104 -12.09 8.03 -22.78
CA LYS A 104 -11.70 9.15 -23.64
C LYS A 104 -12.01 10.49 -22.99
N CYS A 105 -11.25 11.50 -23.35
CA CYS A 105 -11.46 12.86 -22.88
C CYS A 105 -12.75 13.46 -23.45
N ASN A 106 -13.61 13.99 -22.61
CA ASN A 106 -14.89 14.59 -23.01
C ASN A 106 -14.73 15.93 -23.74
N PHE A 107 -13.53 16.53 -23.76
CA PHE A 107 -13.26 17.82 -24.41
C PHE A 107 -12.67 17.67 -25.81
N CYS A 108 -11.74 16.74 -26.02
CA CYS A 108 -11.04 16.57 -27.29
C CYS A 108 -11.13 15.16 -27.88
N ASN A 109 -11.87 14.26 -27.24
CA ASN A 109 -12.04 12.86 -27.63
C ASN A 109 -10.75 12.01 -27.69
N SER A 110 -9.60 12.53 -27.22
CA SER A 110 -8.36 11.78 -27.15
C SER A 110 -8.46 10.63 -26.16
N THR A 111 -7.88 9.50 -26.49
CA THR A 111 -7.69 8.34 -25.60
C THR A 111 -6.35 8.36 -24.88
N ASP A 112 -5.45 9.30 -25.22
CA ASP A 112 -4.15 9.44 -24.55
C ASP A 112 -4.31 10.17 -23.20
N ILE A 113 -4.52 9.37 -22.14
CA ILE A 113 -4.83 9.82 -20.80
C ILE A 113 -3.70 9.42 -19.86
N SER A 114 -3.17 10.39 -19.12
CA SER A 114 -2.25 10.14 -18.00
C SER A 114 -3.05 9.72 -16.79
N ARG A 115 -2.96 8.45 -16.44
CA ARG A 115 -3.67 7.86 -15.30
C ARG A 115 -2.87 8.10 -14.02
N LYS A 116 -3.53 8.62 -12.97
CA LYS A 116 -2.93 8.87 -11.67
C LYS A 116 -2.89 7.62 -10.79
N ASP A 117 -1.78 7.48 -10.06
CA ASP A 117 -1.58 6.40 -9.10
C ASP A 117 -0.71 6.84 -7.93
N ASP A 118 -1.06 7.97 -7.32
CA ASP A 118 -0.22 8.65 -6.34
C ASP A 118 -0.83 8.76 -4.94
N SER A 119 -1.87 7.99 -4.63
CA SER A 119 -2.42 7.90 -3.28
C SER A 119 -1.55 7.03 -2.36
N LYS A 120 -1.51 7.42 -1.11
CA LYS A 120 -0.69 6.84 -0.05
C LYS A 120 -1.40 6.96 1.29
N TRP A 121 -0.95 6.18 2.25
CA TRP A 121 -1.33 6.38 3.66
C TRP A 121 -0.56 7.57 4.23
N LEU A 122 -1.21 8.33 5.10
CA LEU A 122 -0.63 9.52 5.73
C LEU A 122 -0.50 9.27 7.24
N LEU A 123 0.73 9.30 7.73
CA LEU A 123 1.04 9.24 9.15
C LEU A 123 1.45 10.64 9.60
N THR A 124 0.60 11.30 10.39
CA THR A 124 0.89 12.63 10.89
C THR A 124 1.64 12.55 12.21
N ILE A 125 2.86 13.04 12.24
CA ILE A 125 3.74 13.04 13.41
C ILE A 125 4.32 14.44 13.52
N LYS A 126 3.85 15.21 14.53
CA LYS A 126 4.22 16.61 14.75
C LYS A 126 4.86 16.86 16.13
N SER A 127 4.94 15.83 16.95
CA SER A 127 5.51 15.88 18.29
C SER A 127 6.10 14.54 18.69
N GLU A 128 6.99 14.55 19.69
CA GLU A 128 7.53 13.32 20.26
C GLU A 128 6.44 12.44 20.90
N SER A 129 5.38 13.04 21.43
CA SER A 129 4.25 12.26 21.95
C SER A 129 3.51 11.51 20.85
N GLU A 130 3.34 12.11 19.66
CA GLU A 130 2.74 11.42 18.50
C GLU A 130 3.70 10.37 17.92
N LEU A 131 5.01 10.64 17.87
CA LEU A 131 5.99 9.65 17.50
C LEU A 131 5.94 8.43 18.44
N ASN A 132 5.95 8.68 19.75
CA ASN A 132 5.85 7.63 20.75
C ASN A 132 4.51 6.88 20.69
N LEU A 133 3.42 7.55 20.32
CA LEU A 133 2.13 6.90 20.07
C LEU A 133 2.27 5.84 18.99
N TYR A 134 2.79 6.20 17.81
CA TYR A 134 2.94 5.28 16.67
C TYR A 134 4.00 4.19 16.89
N THR A 135 5.07 4.48 17.63
CA THR A 135 6.18 3.53 17.78
C THR A 135 6.02 2.57 18.97
N ASN A 136 5.31 3.00 20.04
CA ASN A 136 5.31 2.25 21.29
C ASN A 136 3.90 1.98 21.89
N LYS A 137 2.91 2.83 21.60
CA LYS A 137 1.59 2.72 22.26
C LYS A 137 0.55 1.99 21.40
N ILE A 138 0.51 2.28 20.10
CA ILE A 138 -0.37 1.58 19.16
C ILE A 138 0.08 0.12 19.09
N ASP A 139 -0.82 -0.80 19.37
CA ASP A 139 -0.53 -2.22 19.28
C ASP A 139 -0.45 -2.66 17.83
N ARG A 140 -1.38 -2.17 16.97
CA ARG A 140 -1.51 -2.59 15.59
C ARG A 140 -1.96 -1.44 14.70
N LEU A 141 -1.29 -1.28 13.58
CA LEU A 141 -1.71 -0.43 12.46
C LEU A 141 -2.36 -1.29 11.38
N ILE A 142 -3.56 -0.91 10.97
CA ILE A 142 -4.32 -1.59 9.93
C ILE A 142 -4.39 -0.68 8.71
N PHE A 143 -3.79 -1.12 7.61
CA PHE A 143 -3.72 -0.39 6.36
C PHE A 143 -4.71 -0.97 5.36
N ILE A 144 -5.77 -0.21 5.04
CA ILE A 144 -6.76 -0.59 4.02
C ILE A 144 -6.38 0.08 2.71
N LEU A 145 -6.27 -0.71 1.66
CA LEU A 145 -5.91 -0.26 0.30
C LEU A 145 -7.01 -0.63 -0.67
N LEU A 146 -7.53 0.36 -1.38
CA LEU A 146 -8.37 0.19 -2.56
C LEU A 146 -7.52 0.47 -3.80
N ASP A 147 -7.39 -0.50 -4.69
CA ASP A 147 -6.41 -0.47 -5.74
C ASP A 147 -6.87 -1.18 -7.02
N TYR A 148 -6.31 -0.79 -8.17
CA TYR A 148 -6.45 -1.53 -9.42
C TYR A 148 -5.28 -2.51 -9.58
N PRO A 149 -5.49 -3.82 -9.47
CA PRO A 149 -4.39 -4.79 -9.55
C PRO A 149 -3.71 -4.80 -10.93
N ASN A 150 -4.47 -4.48 -11.99
CA ASN A 150 -3.99 -4.47 -13.36
C ASN A 150 -3.83 -3.03 -13.91
N PHE A 151 -3.47 -2.07 -13.05
CA PHE A 151 -3.36 -0.66 -13.41
C PHE A 151 -2.47 -0.40 -14.63
N THR A 152 -1.35 -1.12 -14.77
CA THR A 152 -0.42 -0.97 -15.89
C THR A 152 -0.96 -1.45 -17.22
N ASN A 153 -2.02 -2.26 -17.19
CA ASN A 153 -2.72 -2.76 -18.39
C ASN A 153 -3.97 -1.95 -18.71
N ASP A 154 -4.13 -0.75 -18.10
CA ASP A 154 -5.31 0.10 -18.25
C ASP A 154 -6.65 -0.61 -17.88
N ASP A 155 -6.60 -1.63 -17.03
CA ASP A 155 -7.79 -2.29 -16.49
C ASP A 155 -8.31 -1.49 -15.27
N PHE A 156 -9.42 -0.78 -15.48
CA PHE A 156 -10.13 -0.02 -14.44
C PHE A 156 -11.53 -0.59 -14.16
N GLU A 157 -11.79 -1.82 -14.58
CA GLU A 157 -13.00 -2.57 -14.27
C GLU A 157 -12.78 -3.59 -13.13
N THR A 158 -11.53 -3.89 -12.82
CA THR A 158 -11.16 -4.82 -11.74
C THR A 158 -10.50 -4.06 -10.59
N LEU A 159 -11.13 -4.08 -9.42
CA LEU A 159 -10.63 -3.48 -8.18
C LEU A 159 -10.15 -4.57 -7.22
N SER A 160 -9.11 -4.30 -6.44
CA SER A 160 -8.80 -5.07 -5.24
C SER A 160 -8.98 -4.22 -3.98
N ILE A 161 -9.48 -4.85 -2.91
CA ILE A 161 -9.42 -4.31 -1.55
C ILE A 161 -8.50 -5.21 -0.75
N LYS A 162 -7.46 -4.62 -0.17
CA LYS A 162 -6.48 -5.32 0.65
C LYS A 162 -6.41 -4.71 2.04
N ALA A 163 -6.19 -5.55 3.04
CA ALA A 163 -5.87 -5.11 4.38
C ALA A 163 -4.52 -5.68 4.81
N TYR A 164 -3.69 -4.82 5.36
CA TYR A 164 -2.38 -5.19 5.89
C TYR A 164 -2.28 -4.77 7.35
N GLU A 165 -1.59 -5.57 8.15
CA GLU A 165 -1.26 -5.23 9.53
C GLU A 165 0.24 -5.01 9.68
N ILE A 166 0.62 -3.94 10.40
CA ILE A 166 1.95 -3.74 10.96
C ILE A 166 1.79 -3.62 12.47
N TRP A 167 2.63 -4.33 13.22
CA TRP A 167 2.63 -4.34 14.69
C TRP A 167 3.86 -3.57 15.18
N PRO A 168 3.73 -2.25 15.50
CA PRO A 168 4.89 -1.39 15.76
C PRO A 168 5.80 -1.89 16.86
N LYS A 169 5.24 -2.45 17.93
CA LYS A 169 6.03 -2.98 19.06
C LYS A 169 7.03 -4.08 18.65
N TYR A 170 6.74 -4.78 17.56
CA TYR A 170 7.54 -5.90 17.04
C TYR A 170 8.23 -5.57 15.70
N ASN A 171 8.23 -4.30 15.29
CA ASN A 171 8.71 -3.88 13.97
C ASN A 171 9.71 -2.72 14.09
N GLU A 172 10.97 -3.06 14.34
CA GLU A 172 12.04 -2.06 14.51
C GLU A 172 12.26 -1.23 13.24
N THR A 173 12.11 -1.84 12.06
CA THR A 173 12.20 -1.11 10.78
C THR A 173 11.14 -0.02 10.67
N PHE A 174 9.90 -0.32 11.06
CA PHE A 174 8.84 0.67 11.06
C PHE A 174 9.13 1.82 12.04
N LYS A 175 9.61 1.50 13.26
CA LYS A 175 10.02 2.51 14.25
C LYS A 175 11.14 3.40 13.70
N GLN A 176 12.15 2.80 13.06
CA GLN A 176 13.26 3.53 12.47
C GLN A 176 12.77 4.50 11.38
N ILE A 177 11.90 4.06 10.46
CA ILE A 177 11.32 4.90 9.42
C ILE A 177 10.60 6.13 10.01
N LEU A 178 9.86 5.96 11.12
CA LEU A 178 9.16 7.07 11.76
C LEU A 178 10.09 8.00 12.51
N ASN A 179 11.12 7.45 13.19
CA ASN A 179 12.17 8.24 13.84
C ASN A 179 12.93 9.09 12.82
N ASP A 180 13.38 8.48 11.70
CA ASP A 180 14.09 9.19 10.64
C ASP A 180 13.23 10.30 10.03
N TYR A 181 11.94 10.04 9.81
CA TYR A 181 11.03 11.09 9.35
C TYR A 181 10.94 12.24 10.36
N TYR A 182 10.71 11.95 11.65
CA TYR A 182 10.50 12.98 12.65
C TYR A 182 11.75 13.82 12.90
N TYR A 183 12.89 13.17 13.17
CA TYR A 183 14.13 13.86 13.54
C TYR A 183 14.84 14.47 12.33
N ASN A 184 14.92 13.76 11.20
CA ASN A 184 15.76 14.17 10.07
C ASN A 184 14.99 14.93 8.98
N ILE A 185 13.63 14.86 8.97
CA ILE A 185 12.81 15.54 7.96
C ILE A 185 11.92 16.58 8.62
N TYR A 186 11.05 16.16 9.56
CA TYR A 186 10.07 17.06 10.16
C TYR A 186 10.72 18.19 10.96
N LEU A 187 11.58 17.86 11.93
CA LEU A 187 12.25 18.87 12.76
C LEU A 187 13.19 19.75 11.96
N GLU A 188 13.94 19.21 11.02
CA GLU A 188 14.80 20.01 10.14
C GLU A 188 14.00 21.00 9.30
N HIS A 189 12.84 20.59 8.78
CA HIS A 189 11.95 21.48 8.04
C HIS A 189 11.41 22.62 8.92
N ILE A 190 11.01 22.33 10.17
CA ILE A 190 10.55 23.34 11.12
C ILE A 190 11.68 24.33 11.49
N LYS A 191 12.92 23.89 11.62
CA LYS A 191 14.07 24.77 11.85
C LYS A 191 14.29 25.75 10.69
N LEU A 192 14.08 25.29 9.45
CA LEU A 192 14.25 26.14 8.26
C LEU A 192 13.12 27.15 8.07
N ASP A 193 11.87 26.79 8.34
CA ASP A 193 10.72 27.70 8.26
C ASP A 193 9.57 27.20 9.16
N ALA A 194 9.52 27.76 10.38
CA ALA A 194 8.51 27.41 11.37
C ALA A 194 7.06 27.72 10.93
N ARG A 195 6.86 28.56 9.88
CA ARG A 195 5.53 28.90 9.37
C ARG A 195 4.97 27.85 8.43
N LYS A 196 5.82 26.99 7.88
CA LYS A 196 5.41 25.90 6.98
C LYS A 196 5.26 24.60 7.75
N THR A 197 4.05 24.08 7.80
CA THR A 197 3.81 22.73 8.33
C THR A 197 4.32 21.70 7.31
N PRO A 198 5.29 20.88 7.68
CA PRO A 198 5.74 19.80 6.82
C PRO A 198 4.60 18.84 6.44
N ALA A 199 4.71 18.22 5.28
CA ALA A 199 3.78 17.17 4.88
C ALA A 199 3.80 16.01 5.90
N PRO A 200 2.69 15.32 6.14
CA PRO A 200 2.70 14.08 6.90
C PRO A 200 3.69 13.08 6.33
N LYS A 201 4.16 12.13 7.15
CA LYS A 201 4.92 10.99 6.62
C LYS A 201 4.05 10.25 5.59
N ASN A 202 4.47 10.29 4.35
CA ASN A 202 3.87 9.50 3.28
C ASN A 202 4.36 8.06 3.42
N PHE A 203 3.43 7.12 3.60
CA PHE A 203 3.72 5.69 3.57
C PHE A 203 3.07 5.10 2.31
N TRP A 204 3.89 4.71 1.36
CA TRP A 204 3.41 4.31 0.03
C TRP A 204 3.15 2.81 -0.03
N PRO A 205 1.97 2.39 -0.50
CA PRO A 205 1.75 0.98 -0.84
C PRO A 205 2.80 0.51 -1.86
N TYR A 206 3.25 -0.72 -1.70
CA TYR A 206 4.22 -1.38 -2.60
C TYR A 206 5.59 -0.69 -2.73
N SER A 207 5.92 0.22 -1.80
CA SER A 207 7.24 0.86 -1.76
C SER A 207 8.29 -0.04 -1.10
N PHE A 208 9.56 0.30 -1.29
CA PHE A 208 10.67 -0.35 -0.57
C PHE A 208 10.45 -0.31 0.95
N GLN A 209 10.07 0.85 1.51
CA GLN A 209 9.80 0.98 2.96
C GLN A 209 8.62 0.09 3.40
N PHE A 210 7.58 -0.03 2.57
CA PHE A 210 6.44 -0.90 2.87
C PHE A 210 6.89 -2.36 3.01
N TYR A 211 7.62 -2.89 2.03
CA TYR A 211 8.09 -4.28 2.07
C TYR A 211 9.14 -4.52 3.17
N LYS A 212 10.01 -3.55 3.44
CA LYS A 212 10.96 -3.61 4.57
C LYS A 212 10.26 -3.76 5.92
N CYS A 213 9.06 -3.21 6.07
CA CYS A 213 8.22 -3.38 7.27
C CYS A 213 7.54 -4.75 7.34
N LYS A 214 7.71 -5.64 6.35
CA LYS A 214 7.13 -6.98 6.34
C LYS A 214 5.63 -6.98 6.72
N PRO A 215 4.77 -6.24 5.99
CA PRO A 215 3.36 -6.13 6.33
C PRO A 215 2.66 -7.48 6.16
N LEU A 216 1.75 -7.80 7.10
CA LEU A 216 0.97 -9.03 7.07
C LEU A 216 -0.35 -8.79 6.35
N LYS A 217 -0.57 -9.46 5.24
CA LYS A 217 -1.85 -9.39 4.53
C LYS A 217 -2.89 -10.23 5.27
N THR A 218 -3.95 -9.59 5.77
CA THR A 218 -5.04 -10.24 6.50
C THR A 218 -6.33 -10.36 5.70
N TYR A 219 -6.44 -9.57 4.63
CA TYR A 219 -7.59 -9.64 3.73
C TYR A 219 -7.20 -9.27 2.31
N GLU A 220 -7.82 -9.95 1.35
CA GLU A 220 -7.86 -9.54 -0.04
C GLU A 220 -9.14 -10.02 -0.70
N CYS A 221 -9.79 -9.13 -1.44
CA CYS A 221 -10.81 -9.51 -2.41
C CYS A 221 -10.55 -8.85 -3.75
N LEU A 222 -10.97 -9.53 -4.81
CA LEU A 222 -11.08 -8.98 -6.16
C LEU A 222 -12.55 -8.63 -6.42
N ILE A 223 -12.78 -7.52 -7.10
CA ILE A 223 -14.10 -7.04 -7.46
C ILE A 223 -14.07 -6.73 -8.96
N THR A 224 -14.74 -7.54 -9.75
CA THR A 224 -14.88 -7.32 -11.20
C THR A 224 -16.08 -6.45 -11.51
N ASP A 225 -16.12 -5.88 -12.70
CA ASP A 225 -17.25 -5.09 -13.23
C ASP A 225 -17.68 -3.92 -12.32
N ILE A 226 -16.70 -3.25 -11.68
CA ILE A 226 -16.95 -2.25 -10.63
C ILE A 226 -17.75 -1.02 -11.08
N ASN A 227 -17.84 -0.78 -12.38
CA ASN A 227 -18.55 0.36 -12.97
C ASN A 227 -19.95 0.01 -13.46
N THR A 228 -20.36 -1.27 -13.35
CA THR A 228 -21.65 -1.78 -13.86
C THR A 228 -22.36 -2.68 -12.84
N LYS A 229 -21.90 -3.92 -12.67
CA LYS A 229 -22.49 -4.91 -11.76
C LYS A 229 -21.38 -5.61 -10.98
N PRO A 230 -20.92 -5.02 -9.87
CA PRO A 230 -19.79 -5.56 -9.11
C PRO A 230 -20.01 -7.00 -8.65
N ASN A 231 -18.97 -7.84 -8.85
CA ASN A 231 -18.91 -9.19 -8.33
C ASN A 231 -17.68 -9.31 -7.43
N ILE A 232 -17.89 -9.66 -6.15
CA ILE A 232 -16.85 -9.73 -5.12
C ILE A 232 -16.41 -11.17 -4.95
N ILE A 233 -15.09 -11.41 -4.99
CA ILE A 233 -14.45 -12.70 -4.77
C ILE A 233 -13.37 -12.50 -3.70
N THR A 234 -13.62 -13.01 -2.48
CA THR A 234 -12.63 -12.99 -1.41
C THR A 234 -11.57 -14.06 -1.67
N THR A 235 -10.30 -13.66 -1.74
CA THR A 235 -9.14 -14.53 -1.98
C THR A 235 -8.34 -14.79 -0.70
N THR A 236 -8.38 -13.87 0.25
CA THR A 236 -7.72 -14.00 1.56
C THR A 236 -8.65 -13.48 2.65
N TYR A 237 -8.83 -14.26 3.70
CA TYR A 237 -9.52 -13.84 4.93
C TYR A 237 -8.88 -14.55 6.12
N ILE A 238 -8.25 -13.79 6.99
CA ILE A 238 -7.60 -14.29 8.19
C ILE A 238 -8.56 -14.11 9.38
N SER A 239 -8.83 -15.21 10.09
CA SER A 239 -9.70 -15.17 11.28
C SER A 239 -9.20 -14.15 12.32
N PRO A 240 -10.12 -13.39 12.96
CA PRO A 240 -9.76 -12.36 13.95
C PRO A 240 -8.86 -12.86 15.08
N ASP A 241 -9.06 -14.08 15.54
CA ASP A 241 -8.38 -14.68 16.69
C ASP A 241 -7.07 -15.44 16.34
N MET A 242 -6.74 -15.55 15.04
CA MET A 242 -5.54 -16.23 14.57
C MET A 242 -4.28 -15.48 15.02
N ASP A 243 -3.27 -16.22 15.47
CA ASP A 243 -1.95 -15.62 15.76
C ASP A 243 -1.28 -15.13 14.48
N ARG A 244 -1.01 -13.84 14.42
CA ARG A 244 -0.34 -13.18 13.28
C ARG A 244 1.11 -13.60 13.10
N SER A 245 1.74 -14.17 14.11
CA SER A 245 3.12 -14.70 14.02
C SER A 245 3.23 -15.90 13.09
N SER A 246 2.12 -16.56 12.77
CA SER A 246 2.07 -17.67 11.83
C SER A 246 1.90 -17.25 10.37
N LEU A 247 1.64 -15.95 10.13
CA LEU A 247 1.48 -15.43 8.78
C LEU A 247 2.84 -15.10 8.16
N THR A 248 2.98 -15.42 6.89
CA THR A 248 4.13 -15.03 6.08
C THR A 248 3.86 -13.66 5.46
N PRO A 249 4.76 -12.67 5.61
CA PRO A 249 4.68 -11.41 4.88
C PRO A 249 4.72 -11.63 3.37
N GLU A 250 4.26 -10.65 2.60
CA GLU A 250 4.28 -10.74 1.14
C GLU A 250 5.71 -10.74 0.59
N ASP A 251 5.92 -11.53 -0.45
CA ASP A 251 7.14 -11.52 -1.22
C ASP A 251 7.36 -10.15 -1.89
N VAL A 252 8.61 -9.81 -2.07
CA VAL A 252 9.06 -8.49 -2.52
C VAL A 252 9.23 -8.48 -4.03
N PRO A 253 8.57 -7.58 -4.78
CA PRO A 253 8.84 -7.45 -6.20
C PRO A 253 10.30 -7.08 -6.44
N THR A 254 11.03 -7.89 -7.19
CA THR A 254 12.47 -7.68 -7.48
C THR A 254 12.74 -6.32 -8.11
N ILE A 255 11.78 -5.83 -8.87
CA ILE A 255 11.89 -4.55 -9.61
C ILE A 255 11.98 -3.32 -8.70
N ILE A 256 11.59 -3.39 -7.43
CA ILE A 256 11.70 -2.23 -6.51
C ILE A 256 13.12 -1.98 -6.03
N LEU A 257 14.02 -2.95 -6.21
CA LEU A 257 15.40 -2.84 -5.76
C LEU A 257 16.24 -2.06 -6.76
N ASN A 258 17.12 -1.21 -6.26
CA ASN A 258 18.14 -0.57 -7.08
C ASN A 258 19.29 -1.56 -7.40
N ASN A 259 20.31 -1.12 -8.18
CA ASN A 259 21.37 -2.01 -8.64
C ASN A 259 22.23 -2.56 -7.51
N GLU A 260 22.55 -1.74 -6.52
CA GLU A 260 23.39 -2.11 -5.38
C GLU A 260 22.65 -3.07 -4.45
N GLU A 261 21.38 -2.80 -4.20
CA GLU A 261 20.49 -3.65 -3.42
C GLU A 261 20.30 -5.01 -4.10
N LEU A 262 20.06 -5.02 -5.41
CA LEU A 262 19.98 -6.27 -6.19
C LEU A 262 21.27 -7.08 -6.09
N ASP A 263 22.42 -6.44 -6.26
CA ASP A 263 23.71 -7.12 -6.19
C ASP A 263 23.95 -7.69 -4.79
N THR A 264 23.61 -6.93 -3.75
CA THR A 264 23.71 -7.37 -2.34
C THR A 264 22.83 -8.60 -2.09
N VAL A 265 21.54 -8.54 -2.48
CA VAL A 265 20.60 -9.65 -2.27
C VAL A 265 21.00 -10.89 -3.05
N LEU A 266 21.29 -10.75 -4.34
CA LEU A 266 21.64 -11.88 -5.20
C LEU A 266 22.98 -12.53 -4.79
N THR A 267 23.90 -11.76 -4.22
CA THR A 267 25.15 -12.28 -3.69
C THR A 267 24.94 -12.96 -2.34
N HIS A 268 24.22 -12.32 -1.42
CA HIS A 268 23.97 -12.85 -0.09
C HIS A 268 23.19 -14.17 -0.10
N HIS A 269 22.19 -14.25 -0.96
CA HIS A 269 21.31 -15.41 -1.11
C HIS A 269 21.65 -16.30 -2.32
N ALA A 270 22.87 -16.20 -2.84
CA ALA A 270 23.28 -16.91 -4.06
C ALA A 270 23.03 -18.42 -4.00
N ASN A 271 23.31 -19.05 -2.87
CA ASN A 271 23.14 -20.51 -2.70
C ASN A 271 21.66 -20.91 -2.78
N ASP A 272 20.78 -20.18 -2.14
CA ASP A 272 19.34 -20.46 -2.16
C ASP A 272 18.75 -20.23 -3.55
N LEU A 273 19.12 -19.14 -4.19
CA LEU A 273 18.68 -18.79 -5.53
C LEU A 273 19.24 -19.75 -6.58
N ALA A 274 20.47 -20.22 -6.42
CA ALA A 274 21.08 -21.16 -7.36
C ALA A 274 20.34 -22.51 -7.43
N THR A 275 19.62 -22.91 -6.41
CA THR A 275 18.81 -24.14 -6.44
C THR A 275 17.76 -24.14 -7.54
N LYS A 276 17.19 -22.96 -7.86
CA LYS A 276 16.14 -22.78 -8.86
C LYS A 276 16.59 -21.97 -10.09
N HIS A 277 17.59 -21.10 -9.92
CA HIS A 277 18.00 -20.10 -10.92
C HIS A 277 19.51 -20.08 -11.16
N ASN A 278 20.18 -21.25 -11.10
CA ASN A 278 21.65 -21.35 -11.18
C ASN A 278 22.26 -20.65 -12.41
N SER A 279 21.67 -20.85 -13.59
CA SER A 279 22.15 -20.23 -14.83
C SER A 279 22.06 -18.71 -14.80
N LEU A 280 20.99 -18.17 -14.23
CA LEU A 280 20.77 -16.73 -14.08
C LEU A 280 21.74 -16.13 -13.06
N ILE A 281 21.92 -16.77 -11.91
CA ILE A 281 22.85 -16.29 -10.88
C ILE A 281 24.30 -16.33 -11.39
N SER A 282 24.70 -17.41 -12.07
CA SER A 282 26.03 -17.50 -12.70
C SER A 282 26.22 -16.41 -13.77
N TYR A 283 25.20 -16.18 -14.60
CA TYR A 283 25.22 -15.09 -15.58
C TYR A 283 25.33 -13.71 -14.89
N TRP A 284 24.49 -13.42 -13.88
CA TRP A 284 24.55 -12.15 -13.13
C TRP A 284 25.94 -11.91 -12.53
N ASN A 285 26.55 -12.92 -11.93
CA ASN A 285 27.87 -12.83 -11.32
C ASN A 285 29.02 -12.62 -12.34
N SER A 286 28.80 -13.01 -13.59
CA SER A 286 29.78 -12.78 -14.68
C SER A 286 29.75 -11.36 -15.24
N LEU A 287 28.72 -10.56 -14.91
CA LEU A 287 28.50 -9.23 -15.45
C LEU A 287 29.24 -8.14 -14.67
N THR A 288 29.76 -7.14 -15.38
CA THR A 288 30.25 -5.91 -14.77
C THR A 288 29.08 -5.04 -14.21
N PRO A 289 29.33 -4.15 -13.24
CA PRO A 289 28.28 -3.24 -12.72
C PRO A 289 27.54 -2.44 -13.82
N LYS A 290 28.26 -2.03 -14.86
CA LYS A 290 27.67 -1.32 -16.01
C LYS A 290 26.71 -2.23 -16.81
N GLN A 291 27.04 -3.48 -17.00
CA GLN A 291 26.16 -4.44 -17.67
C GLN A 291 24.93 -4.77 -16.83
N LYS A 292 25.10 -4.98 -15.51
CA LYS A 292 23.99 -5.21 -14.57
C LYS A 292 22.95 -4.09 -14.57
N SER A 293 23.37 -2.84 -14.84
CA SER A 293 22.47 -1.68 -14.90
C SER A 293 21.67 -1.56 -16.21
N THR A 294 21.96 -2.38 -17.22
CA THR A 294 21.25 -2.31 -18.50
C THR A 294 19.81 -2.82 -18.40
N LYS A 295 18.90 -2.21 -19.17
CA LYS A 295 17.48 -2.57 -19.19
C LYS A 295 17.27 -4.04 -19.54
N VAL A 296 17.97 -4.54 -20.56
CA VAL A 296 17.83 -5.94 -21.05
C VAL A 296 18.19 -6.96 -19.96
N VAL A 297 19.29 -6.71 -19.22
CA VAL A 297 19.71 -7.62 -18.13
C VAL A 297 18.70 -7.61 -17.01
N LYS A 298 18.18 -6.44 -16.64
CA LYS A 298 17.17 -6.30 -15.60
C LYS A 298 15.84 -6.96 -15.99
N GLU A 299 15.37 -6.74 -17.20
CA GLU A 299 14.14 -7.35 -17.69
C GLU A 299 14.23 -8.88 -17.69
N LYS A 300 15.38 -9.45 -18.06
CA LYS A 300 15.62 -10.89 -17.92
C LYS A 300 15.57 -11.33 -16.47
N LEU A 301 16.23 -10.61 -15.56
CA LEU A 301 16.21 -10.92 -14.13
C LEU A 301 14.79 -10.89 -13.58
N TYR A 302 14.02 -9.84 -13.86
CA TYR A 302 12.66 -9.67 -13.37
C TYR A 302 11.68 -10.68 -13.95
N ALA A 303 11.93 -11.16 -15.16
CA ALA A 303 11.13 -12.23 -15.77
C ALA A 303 11.37 -13.60 -15.10
N GLU A 304 12.61 -13.90 -14.72
CA GLU A 304 12.97 -15.17 -14.09
C GLU A 304 12.78 -15.17 -12.57
N ILE A 305 13.01 -14.00 -11.91
CA ILE A 305 12.83 -13.80 -10.47
C ILE A 305 11.95 -12.56 -10.27
N PRO A 306 10.63 -12.64 -10.51
CA PRO A 306 9.75 -11.49 -10.35
C PRO A 306 9.57 -11.07 -8.90
N PHE A 307 9.69 -12.02 -7.98
CA PHE A 307 9.55 -11.80 -6.53
C PHE A 307 10.68 -12.48 -5.77
N LEU A 308 11.07 -11.88 -4.68
CA LEU A 308 12.03 -12.37 -3.69
C LEU A 308 11.31 -12.66 -2.38
N PRO A 309 11.71 -13.70 -1.63
CA PRO A 309 11.24 -13.88 -0.26
C PRO A 309 11.43 -12.62 0.59
N HIS A 310 10.46 -12.32 1.44
CA HIS A 310 10.44 -11.08 2.25
C HIS A 310 11.66 -10.92 3.16
N ASP A 311 12.25 -12.02 3.65
CA ASP A 311 13.43 -12.06 4.49
C ASP A 311 14.73 -11.73 3.73
N TYR A 312 14.73 -11.81 2.40
CA TYR A 312 15.89 -11.44 1.59
C TYR A 312 16.24 -9.95 1.70
N LEU A 313 15.28 -9.11 2.09
CA LEU A 313 15.57 -7.71 2.36
C LEU A 313 16.36 -7.47 3.67
N ASP A 314 16.52 -8.46 4.54
CA ASP A 314 17.19 -8.27 5.83
C ASP A 314 18.66 -7.91 5.68
N CYS A 315 19.30 -8.32 4.59
CA CYS A 315 20.68 -7.96 4.26
C CYS A 315 20.85 -6.55 3.67
N ILE A 316 19.77 -5.77 3.48
CA ILE A 316 19.82 -4.42 2.93
C ILE A 316 19.40 -3.40 4.00
N GLU A 317 20.13 -2.28 4.08
CA GLU A 317 19.78 -1.16 4.96
C GLU A 317 18.58 -0.36 4.42
N LEU A 318 17.97 0.44 5.30
CA LEU A 318 16.97 1.42 4.88
C LEU A 318 17.63 2.51 4.03
N ARG A 319 16.95 2.91 2.95
CA ARG A 319 17.40 4.03 2.13
C ARG A 319 17.33 5.33 2.91
N ASP A 320 18.37 6.15 2.80
CA ASP A 320 18.35 7.52 3.32
C ASP A 320 17.34 8.36 2.53
N THR A 321 16.21 8.68 3.15
CA THR A 321 15.15 9.51 2.57
C THR A 321 15.26 10.98 2.95
N SER A 322 16.27 11.38 3.72
CA SER A 322 16.45 12.78 4.18
C SER A 322 16.78 13.74 3.05
N LYS A 323 17.42 13.26 1.98
CA LYS A 323 17.92 14.09 0.87
C LYS A 323 17.05 14.08 -0.37
N ALA A 324 16.08 13.21 -0.47
CA ALA A 324 15.24 13.10 -1.65
C ALA A 324 13.85 12.64 -1.27
N ALA A 325 12.86 13.19 -1.92
CA ALA A 325 11.54 12.61 -2.02
C ALA A 325 11.33 12.06 -3.45
N PRO A 326 12.03 11.05 -3.90
CA PRO A 326 11.74 10.43 -5.19
C PRO A 326 10.72 9.33 -4.97
N HIS A 327 9.46 9.73 -4.79
CA HIS A 327 8.35 8.80 -4.55
C HIS A 327 8.09 7.88 -5.75
N ALA A 328 8.43 8.33 -6.95
CA ALA A 328 8.15 7.60 -8.19
C ALA A 328 9.06 6.39 -8.41
N THR A 329 10.22 6.33 -7.77
CA THR A 329 11.20 5.24 -7.94
C THR A 329 11.18 4.21 -6.83
N GLU A 330 10.38 4.44 -5.77
CA GLU A 330 10.38 3.59 -4.59
C GLU A 330 9.30 2.52 -4.58
N TYR A 331 8.37 2.52 -5.51
CA TYR A 331 7.35 1.49 -5.57
C TYR A 331 7.13 0.97 -6.99
N SER A 332 6.68 -0.25 -7.09
CA SER A 332 6.32 -0.90 -8.34
C SER A 332 4.95 -1.56 -8.21
N ARG A 333 4.19 -1.46 -9.28
CA ARG A 333 2.95 -2.21 -9.47
C ARG A 333 3.08 -3.32 -10.51
N ARG A 334 4.26 -3.58 -10.96
CA ARG A 334 4.51 -4.55 -12.03
C ARG A 334 4.46 -5.96 -11.52
#